data_9d2b3bab2e335a4e1fcbaa07949ea46b
#
_entry.id   9d2b3bab2e335a4e1fcbaa07949ea46b
#
_cell.length_a   1.000
_cell.length_b   1.000
_cell.length_c   1.000
_cell.angle_alpha   90.00
_cell.angle_beta   90.00
_cell.angle_gamma   90.00
#
_symmetry.space_group_name_H-M   'P 1'
#
loop_
_entity.id
_entity.type
_entity.pdbx_description
1 polymer ?
#
loop_
_entity_poly.entity_id
_entity_poly.type
_entity_poly.pdbx_seq_one_letter_code
_entity_poly.pdbx_strand_id
1 'polypeptide(L)'
;MSAEPRVDPARPPDPKTAQLRAEKNPIKRLGKVLGPGLITGASDDDPSGIGTYAQAGAQFGFATLWVTLVMLPMMTAVQYICAKIGLVSGKGLAGVLREHHPRLLYPAVLALVVANTLNAGADIGAIAAAINLLVPVPAIVFIVPVSLFIIALQVFGSYHLIETVFKWLALALLAYLAAALFARPDVIKVMVGTLVPTIRLDPKYIGILVALLGTTISPYLFFWQASQEVEEQISIGRRHLRQRQGASHFELKYALWDTIAGMVFSEIVAYFIILATGATLFVAGKTDITSATDAAEALRPIAGDAAALLLAIGLIGAGVLAVPVLTGSAAYGVSEAFGWKSGLDTKPGRAPQFYIVIVAATLVGMALNFLGINPITALVLSAVLNGVIAGPLLILVMLVANDRSVLGERVNGRVLNVIGWVTTAVMCLGALGLIVTTLVGLSRSDARPREGVGRASERKEGWTRTPQRRSTEQ
;
A
#
# COMPACT_ATOMS: atom_id res chain seq x y z
N MET A 1 24.06 -15.99 31.47
CA MET A 1 22.73 -16.63 31.44
C MET A 1 21.74 -15.52 31.65
N SER A 2 21.18 -14.97 30.56
CA SER A 2 20.11 -13.96 30.59
C SER A 2 18.80 -14.67 30.97
N ALA A 3 18.16 -14.22 32.06
CA ALA A 3 16.88 -14.72 32.47
C ALA A 3 15.89 -14.52 31.33
N GLU A 4 15.28 -15.60 30.82
CA GLU A 4 14.16 -15.49 29.90
C GLU A 4 13.05 -14.64 30.58
N PRO A 5 12.44 -13.69 29.86
CA PRO A 5 11.34 -12.94 30.42
C PRO A 5 10.30 -13.93 30.94
N ARG A 6 9.85 -13.72 32.17
CA ARG A 6 8.88 -14.60 32.83
C ARG A 6 7.58 -14.63 32.03
N VAL A 7 7.51 -15.60 31.12
CA VAL A 7 6.25 -15.95 30.45
C VAL A 7 5.33 -16.50 31.54
N ASP A 8 4.10 -15.99 31.61
CA ASP A 8 3.11 -16.47 32.58
C ASP A 8 3.00 -18.00 32.48
N PRO A 9 3.19 -18.77 33.58
CA PRO A 9 3.04 -20.23 33.57
C PRO A 9 1.64 -20.68 33.09
N ALA A 10 0.62 -19.84 33.21
CA ALA A 10 -0.73 -20.08 32.74
C ALA A 10 -0.93 -19.74 31.25
N ARG A 11 0.11 -19.31 30.53
CA ARG A 11 0.03 -18.99 29.09
C ARG A 11 -0.14 -20.28 28.28
N PRO A 12 -1.23 -20.45 27.53
CA PRO A 12 -1.40 -21.58 26.64
C PRO A 12 -0.21 -21.68 25.66
N PRO A 13 0.38 -22.87 25.47
CA PRO A 13 1.42 -23.04 24.45
C PRO A 13 0.83 -22.74 23.07
N ASP A 14 1.65 -22.12 22.22
CA ASP A 14 1.26 -21.92 20.83
C ASP A 14 1.27 -23.30 20.12
N PRO A 15 0.11 -23.77 19.62
CA PRO A 15 0.02 -25.05 18.92
C PRO A 15 0.83 -25.07 17.62
N LYS A 16 1.01 -23.91 16.94
CA LYS A 16 1.87 -23.79 15.78
C LYS A 16 3.35 -24.07 16.13
N THR A 17 3.80 -23.61 17.28
CA THR A 17 5.17 -23.88 17.77
C THR A 17 5.46 -25.38 17.86
N ALA A 18 4.52 -26.17 18.40
CA ALA A 18 4.67 -27.63 18.51
C ALA A 18 4.68 -28.32 17.13
N GLN A 19 3.75 -27.92 16.24
CA GLN A 19 3.67 -28.44 14.87
C GLN A 19 4.91 -28.15 14.03
N LEU A 20 5.49 -26.98 14.20
CA LEU A 20 6.69 -26.56 13.46
C LEU A 20 7.95 -27.21 13.94
N ARG A 21 8.06 -27.47 15.26
CA ARG A 21 9.17 -28.26 15.81
C ARG A 21 9.10 -29.71 15.34
N ALA A 22 7.91 -30.25 15.13
CA ALA A 22 7.69 -31.61 14.64
C ALA A 22 7.90 -31.76 13.13
N GLU A 23 7.74 -30.69 12.34
CA GLU A 23 7.87 -30.71 10.89
C GLU A 23 9.33 -30.69 10.42
N LYS A 24 9.77 -31.78 9.80
CA LYS A 24 11.15 -31.94 9.31
C LYS A 24 11.34 -31.40 7.88
N ASN A 25 10.27 -31.32 7.08
CA ASN A 25 10.34 -30.83 5.71
C ASN A 25 10.35 -29.28 5.68
N PRO A 26 11.41 -28.63 5.14
CA PRO A 26 11.54 -27.18 5.17
C PRO A 26 10.42 -26.48 4.38
N ILE A 27 9.95 -27.05 3.25
CA ILE A 27 8.89 -26.46 2.43
C ILE A 27 7.54 -26.54 3.17
N LYS A 28 7.21 -27.71 3.73
CA LYS A 28 5.99 -27.85 4.53
C LYS A 28 6.02 -27.01 5.79
N ARG A 29 7.21 -26.86 6.39
CA ARG A 29 7.44 -25.98 7.52
C ARG A 29 7.21 -24.52 7.15
N LEU A 30 7.74 -24.07 6.00
CA LEU A 30 7.48 -22.72 5.48
C LEU A 30 5.97 -22.49 5.28
N GLY A 31 5.26 -23.41 4.63
CA GLY A 31 3.80 -23.29 4.44
C GLY A 31 2.98 -23.24 5.74
N LYS A 32 3.50 -23.82 6.84
CA LYS A 32 2.87 -23.72 8.18
C LYS A 32 3.29 -22.45 8.93
N VAL A 33 4.36 -21.78 8.48
CA VAL A 33 4.85 -20.51 9.04
C VAL A 33 3.92 -19.37 8.64
N LEU A 34 3.32 -19.44 7.47
CA LEU A 34 2.58 -18.35 6.86
C LEU A 34 1.38 -17.94 7.72
N GLY A 35 1.37 -16.68 8.16
CA GLY A 35 0.40 -16.09 9.09
C GLY A 35 0.16 -14.61 8.78
N PRO A 36 0.07 -13.76 9.83
CA PRO A 36 -0.20 -12.33 9.67
C PRO A 36 0.75 -11.60 8.72
N GLY A 37 2.03 -11.95 8.73
CA GLY A 37 3.06 -11.32 7.87
C GLY A 37 2.84 -11.58 6.38
N LEU A 38 2.44 -12.81 5.99
CA LEU A 38 2.10 -13.10 4.60
C LEU A 38 0.86 -12.34 4.15
N ILE A 39 -0.17 -12.26 5.01
CA ILE A 39 -1.40 -11.52 4.69
C ILE A 39 -1.10 -10.04 4.52
N THR A 40 -0.26 -9.49 5.40
CA THR A 40 0.22 -8.11 5.32
C THR A 40 0.93 -7.87 3.99
N GLY A 41 1.86 -8.74 3.59
CA GLY A 41 2.54 -8.64 2.29
C GLY A 41 1.62 -8.78 1.09
N ALA A 42 0.65 -9.70 1.13
CA ALA A 42 -0.34 -9.83 0.05
C ALA A 42 -1.30 -8.63 -0.04
N SER A 43 -1.52 -7.91 1.08
CA SER A 43 -2.36 -6.71 1.13
C SER A 43 -1.60 -5.44 0.76
N ASP A 44 -0.27 -5.50 0.74
CA ASP A 44 0.62 -4.41 0.32
C ASP A 44 0.52 -4.14 -1.19
N ASP A 45 0.25 -5.19 -1.97
CA ASP A 45 -0.01 -5.09 -3.41
C ASP A 45 -1.47 -4.71 -3.68
N ASP A 46 -1.96 -3.67 -3.03
CA ASP A 46 -3.28 -3.10 -3.25
C ASP A 46 -3.39 -2.41 -4.63
N PRO A 47 -4.58 -2.04 -5.12
CA PRO A 47 -4.71 -1.31 -6.37
C PRO A 47 -3.89 -0.02 -6.41
N SER A 48 -3.66 0.65 -5.26
CA SER A 48 -2.83 1.86 -5.20
C SER A 48 -1.35 1.55 -5.44
N GLY A 49 -0.88 0.42 -4.93
CA GLY A 49 0.45 -0.14 -5.24
C GLY A 49 0.58 -0.47 -6.72
N ILE A 50 -0.33 -1.29 -7.25
CA ILE A 50 -0.32 -1.70 -8.66
C ILE A 50 -0.31 -0.47 -9.59
N GLY A 51 -1.17 0.51 -9.33
CA GLY A 51 -1.25 1.75 -10.11
C GLY A 51 0.06 2.56 -10.02
N THR A 52 0.64 2.67 -8.84
CA THR A 52 1.89 3.40 -8.59
C THR A 52 3.08 2.72 -9.24
N TYR A 53 3.22 1.39 -9.12
CA TYR A 53 4.27 0.60 -9.77
C TYR A 53 4.17 0.70 -11.29
N ALA A 54 2.95 0.56 -11.83
CA ALA A 54 2.71 0.69 -13.25
C ALA A 54 3.08 2.10 -13.77
N GLN A 55 2.70 3.14 -13.05
CA GLN A 55 3.02 4.53 -13.39
C GLN A 55 4.53 4.80 -13.31
N ALA A 56 5.23 4.25 -12.31
CA ALA A 56 6.67 4.40 -12.16
C ALA A 56 7.43 3.81 -13.36
N GLY A 57 7.06 2.59 -13.77
CA GLY A 57 7.65 1.95 -14.95
C GLY A 57 7.30 2.67 -16.25
N ALA A 58 6.04 3.11 -16.44
CA ALA A 58 5.62 3.85 -17.62
C ALA A 58 6.29 5.22 -17.76
N GLN A 59 6.51 5.95 -16.66
CA GLN A 59 7.14 7.27 -16.69
C GLN A 59 8.65 7.24 -16.78
N PHE A 60 9.30 6.33 -16.07
CA PHE A 60 10.74 6.36 -15.86
C PHE A 60 11.46 5.10 -16.36
N GLY A 61 10.75 4.17 -16.99
CA GLY A 61 11.32 2.92 -17.47
C GLY A 61 11.94 2.13 -16.32
N PHE A 62 13.20 1.75 -16.49
CA PHE A 62 13.93 0.96 -15.48
C PHE A 62 14.60 1.81 -14.39
N ALA A 63 14.49 3.16 -14.46
CA ALA A 63 15.20 4.05 -13.54
C ALA A 63 14.71 3.98 -12.09
N THR A 64 13.58 3.33 -11.81
CA THR A 64 12.99 3.15 -10.48
C THR A 64 13.13 1.73 -9.94
N LEU A 65 13.67 0.75 -10.71
CA LEU A 65 13.79 -0.65 -10.27
C LEU A 65 14.64 -0.83 -9.00
N TRP A 66 15.70 -0.02 -8.83
CA TRP A 66 16.57 -0.09 -7.64
C TRP A 66 15.82 0.17 -6.34
N VAL A 67 14.70 0.89 -6.41
CA VAL A 67 13.91 1.28 -5.23
C VAL A 67 13.36 0.04 -4.53
N THR A 68 12.91 -0.98 -5.27
CA THR A 68 12.35 -2.23 -4.71
C THR A 68 13.40 -2.98 -3.89
N LEU A 69 14.67 -3.02 -4.34
CA LEU A 69 15.74 -3.66 -3.58
C LEU A 69 16.02 -2.95 -2.24
N VAL A 70 15.89 -1.61 -2.23
CA VAL A 70 16.09 -0.80 -1.03
C VAL A 70 14.88 -0.87 -0.12
N MET A 71 13.68 -0.91 -0.68
CA MET A 71 12.42 -0.99 0.09
C MET A 71 12.30 -2.33 0.83
N LEU A 72 12.71 -3.44 0.25
CA LEU A 72 12.58 -4.77 0.86
C LEU A 72 13.12 -4.85 2.31
N PRO A 73 14.37 -4.49 2.63
CA PRO A 73 14.85 -4.50 4.01
C PRO A 73 14.15 -3.45 4.89
N MET A 74 13.77 -2.31 4.32
CA MET A 74 13.09 -1.23 5.04
C MET A 74 11.69 -1.66 5.50
N MET A 75 10.84 -2.13 4.56
CA MET A 75 9.48 -2.60 4.88
C MET A 75 9.51 -3.83 5.80
N THR A 76 10.41 -4.79 5.53
CA THR A 76 10.57 -5.98 6.39
C THR A 76 10.90 -5.58 7.84
N ALA A 77 11.82 -4.64 8.03
CA ALA A 77 12.18 -4.17 9.37
C ALA A 77 10.99 -3.51 10.07
N VAL A 78 10.26 -2.63 9.37
CA VAL A 78 9.10 -1.92 9.94
C VAL A 78 7.98 -2.90 10.30
N GLN A 79 7.61 -3.78 9.39
CA GLN A 79 6.53 -4.75 9.64
C GLN A 79 6.90 -5.73 10.77
N TYR A 80 8.15 -6.19 10.82
CA TYR A 80 8.61 -7.01 11.94
C TYR A 80 8.64 -6.25 13.28
N ILE A 81 8.97 -4.95 13.28
CA ILE A 81 8.87 -4.12 14.48
C ILE A 81 7.42 -4.04 14.96
N CYS A 82 6.47 -3.82 14.05
CA CYS A 82 5.04 -3.78 14.37
C CYS A 82 4.52 -5.14 14.87
N ALA A 83 4.90 -6.24 14.22
CA ALA A 83 4.61 -7.60 14.69
C ALA A 83 5.14 -7.83 16.10
N LYS A 84 6.40 -7.44 16.36
CA LYS A 84 7.02 -7.57 17.67
C LYS A 84 6.30 -6.75 18.74
N ILE A 85 5.85 -5.53 18.42
CA ILE A 85 5.04 -4.71 19.34
C ILE A 85 3.77 -5.46 19.71
N GLY A 86 3.02 -5.98 18.75
CA GLY A 86 1.81 -6.77 18.98
C GLY A 86 2.05 -8.01 19.85
N LEU A 87 3.05 -8.81 19.49
CA LEU A 87 3.38 -10.06 20.18
C LEU A 87 3.88 -9.86 21.62
N VAL A 88 4.67 -8.82 21.87
CA VAL A 88 5.28 -8.59 23.18
C VAL A 88 4.35 -7.83 24.12
N SER A 89 3.68 -6.78 23.61
CA SER A 89 2.76 -5.99 24.43
C SER A 89 1.41 -6.67 24.64
N GLY A 90 1.02 -7.56 23.72
CA GLY A 90 -0.33 -8.16 23.69
C GLY A 90 -1.43 -7.17 23.29
N LYS A 91 -1.05 -6.03 22.69
CA LYS A 91 -1.92 -4.93 22.25
C LYS A 91 -1.51 -4.48 20.86
N GLY A 92 -2.46 -3.95 20.09
CA GLY A 92 -2.13 -3.27 18.86
C GLY A 92 -1.42 -1.93 19.11
N LEU A 93 -0.95 -1.30 18.04
CA LEU A 93 -0.10 -0.11 18.13
C LEU A 93 -0.82 1.06 18.81
N ALA A 94 -2.09 1.32 18.50
CA ALA A 94 -2.85 2.39 19.14
C ALA A 94 -3.11 2.11 20.61
N GLY A 95 -3.29 0.84 20.99
CA GLY A 95 -3.44 0.42 22.39
C GLY A 95 -2.20 0.70 23.22
N VAL A 96 -1.02 0.49 22.66
CA VAL A 96 0.26 0.84 23.29
C VAL A 96 0.44 2.35 23.37
N LEU A 97 0.18 3.08 22.29
CA LEU A 97 0.26 4.55 22.28
C LEU A 97 -0.68 5.18 23.30
N ARG A 98 -1.87 4.62 23.51
CA ARG A 98 -2.82 5.10 24.52
C ARG A 98 -2.26 5.09 25.93
N GLU A 99 -1.45 4.10 26.27
CA GLU A 99 -0.89 3.97 27.63
C GLU A 99 0.40 4.79 27.81
N HIS A 100 1.26 4.83 26.78
CA HIS A 100 2.60 5.40 26.93
C HIS A 100 2.73 6.79 26.29
N HIS A 101 1.97 7.08 25.22
CA HIS A 101 2.03 8.34 24.47
C HIS A 101 0.64 8.94 24.16
N PRO A 102 -0.23 9.19 25.16
CA PRO A 102 -1.64 9.57 24.92
C PRO A 102 -1.81 10.86 24.14
N ARG A 103 -0.85 11.81 24.22
CA ARG A 103 -0.90 13.06 23.48
C ARG A 103 -0.69 12.89 21.98
N LEU A 104 0.05 11.88 21.56
CA LEU A 104 0.37 11.58 20.16
C LEU A 104 -0.62 10.59 19.54
N LEU A 105 -1.42 9.92 20.37
CA LEU A 105 -2.38 8.91 19.92
C LEU A 105 -3.42 9.48 18.95
N TYR A 106 -4.13 10.54 19.34
CA TYR A 106 -5.25 11.05 18.54
C TYR A 106 -4.82 11.64 17.20
N PRO A 107 -3.74 12.45 17.10
CA PRO A 107 -3.20 12.86 15.80
C PRO A 107 -2.77 11.68 14.92
N ALA A 108 -2.14 10.66 15.50
CA ALA A 108 -1.70 9.47 14.77
C ALA A 108 -2.88 8.67 14.22
N VAL A 109 -3.90 8.42 15.05
CA VAL A 109 -5.11 7.68 14.63
C VAL A 109 -5.92 8.49 13.63
N LEU A 110 -6.03 9.82 13.77
CA LEU A 110 -6.70 10.67 12.80
C LEU A 110 -6.00 10.61 11.44
N ALA A 111 -4.67 10.75 11.42
CA ALA A 111 -3.88 10.63 10.19
C ALA A 111 -4.05 9.25 9.53
N LEU A 112 -4.04 8.17 10.31
CA LEU A 112 -4.31 6.81 9.85
C LEU A 112 -5.70 6.70 9.22
N VAL A 113 -6.76 7.16 9.91
CA VAL A 113 -8.15 7.07 9.43
C VAL A 113 -8.32 7.84 8.13
N VAL A 114 -7.76 9.05 8.04
CA VAL A 114 -7.83 9.85 6.81
C VAL A 114 -7.12 9.14 5.65
N ALA A 115 -5.87 8.71 5.85
CA ALA A 115 -5.10 8.01 4.81
C ALA A 115 -5.82 6.74 4.34
N ASN A 116 -6.26 5.90 5.28
CA ASN A 116 -6.91 4.64 4.97
C ASN A 116 -8.26 4.81 4.26
N THR A 117 -9.03 5.83 4.66
CA THR A 117 -10.33 6.10 4.03
C THR A 117 -10.16 6.60 2.58
N LEU A 118 -9.17 7.46 2.34
CA LEU A 118 -8.85 7.94 0.99
C LEU A 118 -8.32 6.81 0.11
N ASN A 119 -7.42 5.97 0.65
CA ASN A 119 -6.89 4.82 -0.07
C ASN A 119 -7.99 3.80 -0.39
N ALA A 120 -8.83 3.44 0.58
CA ALA A 120 -9.97 2.54 0.36
C ALA A 120 -10.93 3.08 -0.70
N GLY A 121 -11.14 4.40 -0.74
CA GLY A 121 -11.92 5.06 -1.78
C GLY A 121 -11.29 4.92 -3.16
N ALA A 122 -9.98 5.13 -3.28
CA ALA A 122 -9.25 4.95 -4.53
C ALA A 122 -9.31 3.49 -5.01
N ASP A 123 -9.14 2.53 -4.10
CA ASP A 123 -9.19 1.10 -4.41
C ASP A 123 -10.60 0.65 -4.87
N ILE A 124 -11.67 1.15 -4.24
CA ILE A 124 -13.05 0.93 -4.69
C ILE A 124 -13.23 1.45 -6.13
N GLY A 125 -12.71 2.63 -6.42
CA GLY A 125 -12.72 3.21 -7.77
C GLY A 125 -11.96 2.35 -8.78
N ALA A 126 -10.82 1.80 -8.39
CA ALA A 126 -10.02 0.90 -9.22
C ALA A 126 -10.72 -0.43 -9.50
N ILE A 127 -11.39 -1.03 -8.49
CA ILE A 127 -12.22 -2.22 -8.69
C ILE A 127 -13.34 -1.93 -9.70
N ALA A 128 -14.03 -0.80 -9.55
CA ALA A 128 -15.09 -0.40 -10.46
C ALA A 128 -14.57 -0.16 -11.89
N ALA A 129 -13.40 0.46 -12.04
CA ALA A 129 -12.73 0.64 -13.32
C ALA A 129 -12.28 -0.69 -13.94
N ALA A 130 -11.83 -1.64 -13.12
CA ALA A 130 -11.47 -2.99 -13.55
C ALA A 130 -12.69 -3.77 -14.05
N ILE A 131 -13.85 -3.67 -13.38
CA ILE A 131 -15.10 -4.27 -13.85
C ILE A 131 -15.54 -3.63 -15.19
N ASN A 132 -15.36 -2.32 -15.34
CA ASN A 132 -15.68 -1.61 -16.59
C ASN A 132 -14.84 -2.11 -17.79
N LEU A 133 -13.61 -2.61 -17.57
CA LEU A 133 -12.83 -3.26 -18.64
C LEU A 133 -13.52 -4.51 -19.21
N LEU A 134 -14.29 -5.22 -18.38
CA LEU A 134 -14.91 -6.48 -18.75
C LEU A 134 -16.36 -6.30 -19.23
N VAL A 135 -17.04 -5.27 -18.72
CA VAL A 135 -18.45 -5.01 -18.98
C VAL A 135 -18.60 -3.56 -19.47
N PRO A 136 -19.20 -3.31 -20.63
CA PRO A 136 -19.31 -1.96 -21.23
C PRO A 136 -20.36 -1.10 -20.51
N VAL A 137 -20.21 -0.93 -19.19
CA VAL A 137 -21.05 -0.11 -18.32
C VAL A 137 -20.14 0.85 -17.56
N PRO A 138 -20.46 2.15 -17.48
CA PRO A 138 -19.62 3.14 -16.80
C PRO A 138 -19.22 2.70 -15.39
N ALA A 139 -17.93 2.86 -15.02
CA ALA A 139 -17.38 2.42 -13.73
C ALA A 139 -18.17 2.95 -12.52
N ILE A 140 -18.72 4.16 -12.62
CA ILE A 140 -19.49 4.79 -11.54
C ILE A 140 -20.70 3.95 -11.08
N VAL A 141 -21.27 3.15 -11.98
CA VAL A 141 -22.42 2.27 -11.69
C VAL A 141 -22.02 1.15 -10.73
N PHE A 142 -20.74 0.73 -10.77
CA PHE A 142 -20.22 -0.34 -9.94
C PHE A 142 -19.75 0.11 -8.55
N ILE A 143 -19.56 1.42 -8.32
CA ILE A 143 -19.05 1.96 -7.05
C ILE A 143 -19.91 1.52 -5.86
N VAL A 144 -21.24 1.72 -5.95
CA VAL A 144 -22.17 1.37 -4.86
C VAL A 144 -22.26 -0.15 -4.66
N PRO A 145 -22.50 -0.98 -5.69
CA PRO A 145 -22.54 -2.44 -5.55
C PRO A 145 -21.25 -3.01 -4.96
N VAL A 146 -20.07 -2.56 -5.43
CA VAL A 146 -18.76 -3.00 -4.90
C VAL A 146 -18.61 -2.63 -3.43
N SER A 147 -18.94 -1.39 -3.06
CA SER A 147 -18.84 -0.95 -1.66
C SER A 147 -19.77 -1.74 -0.74
N LEU A 148 -21.00 -1.97 -1.15
CA LEU A 148 -21.96 -2.77 -0.38
C LEU A 148 -21.52 -4.24 -0.27
N PHE A 149 -20.98 -4.80 -1.34
CA PHE A 149 -20.40 -6.14 -1.32
C PHE A 149 -19.24 -6.24 -0.32
N ILE A 150 -18.31 -5.28 -0.32
CA ILE A 150 -17.18 -5.24 0.60
C ILE A 150 -17.66 -5.07 2.05
N ILE A 151 -18.64 -4.20 2.31
CA ILE A 151 -19.25 -4.05 3.64
C ILE A 151 -19.87 -5.37 4.07
N ALA A 152 -20.67 -5.99 3.21
CA ALA A 152 -21.32 -7.27 3.53
C ALA A 152 -20.28 -8.36 3.81
N LEU A 153 -19.20 -8.42 3.04
CA LEU A 153 -18.09 -9.34 3.22
C LEU A 153 -17.40 -9.15 4.58
N GLN A 154 -17.19 -7.92 5.01
CA GLN A 154 -16.55 -7.61 6.30
C GLN A 154 -17.47 -7.86 7.50
N VAL A 155 -18.77 -7.57 7.37
CA VAL A 155 -19.73 -7.69 8.47
C VAL A 155 -20.25 -9.14 8.65
N PHE A 156 -20.42 -9.86 7.54
CA PHE A 156 -21.04 -11.20 7.53
C PHE A 156 -20.08 -12.30 7.06
N GLY A 157 -18.98 -11.95 6.40
CA GLY A 157 -18.01 -12.89 5.87
C GLY A 157 -17.14 -13.53 6.96
N SER A 158 -16.63 -14.72 6.68
CA SER A 158 -15.57 -15.32 7.47
C SER A 158 -14.22 -14.81 6.94
N TYR A 159 -13.34 -14.33 7.82
CA TYR A 159 -11.98 -13.94 7.49
C TYR A 159 -11.23 -15.04 6.70
N HIS A 160 -11.41 -16.30 7.04
CA HIS A 160 -10.83 -17.44 6.32
C HIS A 160 -11.29 -17.59 4.87
N LEU A 161 -12.54 -17.26 4.57
CA LEU A 161 -13.05 -17.28 3.19
C LEU A 161 -12.36 -16.18 2.37
N ILE A 162 -12.27 -14.99 2.95
CA ILE A 162 -11.60 -13.84 2.41
C ILE A 162 -10.14 -14.21 2.08
N GLU A 163 -9.40 -14.67 3.07
CA GLU A 163 -7.99 -15.08 2.93
C GLU A 163 -7.77 -16.13 1.82
N THR A 164 -8.62 -17.16 1.76
CA THR A 164 -8.46 -18.26 0.80
C THR A 164 -8.73 -17.82 -0.63
N VAL A 165 -9.82 -17.09 -0.86
CA VAL A 165 -10.20 -16.64 -2.21
C VAL A 165 -9.13 -15.66 -2.74
N PHE A 166 -8.63 -14.78 -1.89
CA PHE A 166 -7.69 -13.74 -2.32
C PHE A 166 -6.26 -14.22 -2.52
N LYS A 167 -5.82 -15.26 -1.84
CA LYS A 167 -4.56 -15.95 -2.19
C LYS A 167 -4.54 -16.39 -3.65
N TRP A 168 -5.67 -16.87 -4.17
CA TRP A 168 -5.78 -17.24 -5.58
C TRP A 168 -5.85 -16.04 -6.51
N LEU A 169 -6.54 -14.98 -6.12
CA LEU A 169 -6.63 -13.76 -6.93
C LEU A 169 -5.29 -13.00 -6.98
N ALA A 170 -4.53 -12.96 -5.89
CA ALA A 170 -3.18 -12.40 -5.87
C ALA A 170 -2.23 -13.13 -6.85
N LEU A 171 -2.45 -14.43 -7.11
CA LEU A 171 -1.68 -15.14 -8.12
C LEU A 171 -1.85 -14.57 -9.55
N ALA A 172 -2.96 -13.87 -9.83
CA ALA A 172 -3.13 -13.19 -11.12
C ALA A 172 -2.08 -12.08 -11.34
N LEU A 173 -1.56 -11.48 -10.26
CA LEU A 173 -0.49 -10.48 -10.34
C LEU A 173 0.84 -11.07 -10.80
N LEU A 174 1.04 -12.39 -10.63
CA LEU A 174 2.20 -13.07 -11.21
C LEU A 174 2.17 -13.06 -12.75
N ALA A 175 1.05 -12.71 -13.38
CA ALA A 175 1.02 -12.44 -14.82
C ALA A 175 1.98 -11.31 -15.23
N TYR A 176 2.24 -10.32 -14.35
CA TYR A 176 3.26 -9.30 -14.59
C TYR A 176 4.67 -9.87 -14.66
N LEU A 177 4.98 -10.91 -13.87
CA LEU A 177 6.25 -11.63 -13.98
C LEU A 177 6.41 -12.24 -15.37
N ALA A 178 5.38 -12.93 -15.86
CA ALA A 178 5.38 -13.48 -17.18
C ALA A 178 5.44 -12.37 -18.24
N ALA A 179 4.68 -11.21 -18.08
CA ALA A 179 4.73 -10.08 -19.01
C ALA A 179 6.13 -9.51 -19.18
N ALA A 180 6.81 -9.31 -18.08
CA ALA A 180 8.17 -8.77 -18.08
C ALA A 180 9.14 -9.70 -18.83
N LEU A 181 9.02 -11.02 -18.66
CA LEU A 181 9.88 -12.00 -19.34
C LEU A 181 9.60 -12.06 -20.85
N PHE A 182 8.33 -12.03 -21.26
CA PHE A 182 7.93 -12.06 -22.67
C PHE A 182 8.22 -10.76 -23.42
N ALA A 183 8.24 -9.62 -22.71
CA ALA A 183 8.60 -8.32 -23.28
C ALA A 183 10.08 -8.26 -23.73
N ARG A 184 10.91 -9.26 -23.37
CA ARG A 184 12.33 -9.37 -23.72
C ARG A 184 13.10 -8.06 -23.50
N PRO A 185 13.08 -7.50 -22.30
CA PRO A 185 13.78 -6.26 -22.02
C PRO A 185 15.28 -6.41 -22.19
N ASP A 186 15.97 -5.31 -22.47
CA ASP A 186 17.42 -5.27 -22.49
C ASP A 186 17.97 -5.57 -21.09
N VAL A 187 18.54 -6.76 -20.92
CA VAL A 187 19.02 -7.29 -19.63
C VAL A 187 20.05 -6.35 -19.01
N ILE A 188 20.92 -5.70 -19.80
CA ILE A 188 21.94 -4.78 -19.30
C ILE A 188 21.27 -3.55 -18.70
N LYS A 189 20.28 -2.98 -19.39
CA LYS A 189 19.52 -1.81 -18.88
C LYS A 189 18.74 -2.16 -17.62
N VAL A 190 18.15 -3.35 -17.56
CA VAL A 190 17.46 -3.85 -16.36
C VAL A 190 18.44 -3.98 -15.19
N MET A 191 19.61 -4.63 -15.41
CA MET A 191 20.63 -4.76 -14.36
C MET A 191 21.14 -3.41 -13.88
N VAL A 192 21.42 -2.49 -14.79
CA VAL A 192 21.84 -1.13 -14.42
C VAL A 192 20.73 -0.42 -13.63
N GLY A 193 19.48 -0.46 -14.11
CA GLY A 193 18.35 0.18 -13.41
C GLY A 193 18.05 -0.44 -12.05
N THR A 194 18.40 -1.73 -11.84
CA THR A 194 18.22 -2.43 -10.58
C THR A 194 19.34 -2.18 -9.58
N LEU A 195 20.59 -2.14 -10.04
CA LEU A 195 21.76 -2.10 -9.15
C LEU A 195 22.32 -0.68 -8.97
N VAL A 196 22.04 0.24 -9.89
CA VAL A 196 22.57 1.61 -9.85
C VAL A 196 21.43 2.59 -9.51
N PRO A 197 21.42 3.17 -8.29
CA PRO A 197 20.41 4.15 -7.92
C PRO A 197 20.42 5.36 -8.84
N THR A 198 19.30 5.63 -9.48
CA THR A 198 19.08 6.85 -10.26
C THR A 198 18.32 7.84 -9.40
N ILE A 199 18.89 9.00 -9.11
CA ILE A 199 18.24 10.07 -8.35
C ILE A 199 18.11 11.29 -9.23
N ARG A 200 16.88 11.77 -9.41
CA ARG A 200 16.56 13.00 -10.15
C ARG A 200 15.84 13.96 -9.21
N LEU A 201 16.31 15.22 -9.21
CA LEU A 201 15.73 16.26 -8.35
C LEU A 201 14.59 17.03 -9.06
N ASP A 202 13.80 16.33 -9.86
CA ASP A 202 12.59 16.89 -10.44
C ASP A 202 11.34 16.48 -9.65
N PRO A 203 10.29 17.34 -9.59
CA PRO A 203 9.10 17.07 -8.77
C PRO A 203 8.37 15.78 -9.13
N LYS A 204 8.32 15.41 -10.42
CA LYS A 204 7.63 14.20 -10.88
C LYS A 204 8.35 12.96 -10.38
N TYR A 205 9.69 12.93 -10.49
CA TYR A 205 10.49 11.80 -10.02
C TYR A 205 10.43 11.64 -8.50
N ILE A 206 10.56 12.77 -7.77
CA ILE A 206 10.43 12.76 -6.29
C ILE A 206 9.01 12.32 -5.89
N GLY A 207 7.97 12.80 -6.57
CA GLY A 207 6.59 12.39 -6.34
C GLY A 207 6.38 10.90 -6.49
N ILE A 208 6.91 10.29 -7.56
CA ILE A 208 6.85 8.84 -7.77
C ILE A 208 7.67 8.07 -6.72
N LEU A 209 8.85 8.55 -6.33
CA LEU A 209 9.62 7.90 -5.25
C LEU A 209 8.85 7.91 -3.92
N VAL A 210 8.22 9.04 -3.57
CA VAL A 210 7.39 9.15 -2.35
C VAL A 210 6.16 8.26 -2.46
N ALA A 211 5.55 8.16 -3.65
CA ALA A 211 4.42 7.26 -3.88
C ALA A 211 4.84 5.78 -3.75
N LEU A 212 5.96 5.38 -4.34
CA LEU A 212 6.52 4.03 -4.21
C LEU A 212 6.79 3.66 -2.75
N LEU A 213 7.49 4.54 -2.03
CA LEU A 213 7.75 4.37 -0.61
C LEU A 213 6.47 4.34 0.22
N GLY A 214 5.49 5.18 -0.13
CA GLY A 214 4.25 5.34 0.62
C GLY A 214 3.26 4.19 0.42
N THR A 215 3.21 3.59 -0.77
CA THR A 215 2.38 2.41 -1.00
C THR A 215 2.97 1.16 -0.36
N THR A 216 4.30 1.03 -0.33
CA THR A 216 5.01 -0.15 0.20
C THR A 216 5.21 -0.05 1.74
N ILE A 217 5.56 1.13 2.27
CA ILE A 217 5.75 1.36 3.70
C ILE A 217 4.52 2.11 4.23
N SER A 218 3.37 1.50 4.06
CA SER A 218 2.07 2.13 4.29
C SER A 218 1.66 2.17 5.76
N PRO A 219 1.12 3.30 6.24
CA PRO A 219 0.67 3.46 7.62
C PRO A 219 -0.34 2.40 8.08
N TYR A 220 -1.26 1.98 7.21
CA TYR A 220 -2.29 1.02 7.56
C TYR A 220 -1.70 -0.34 7.94
N LEU A 221 -0.60 -0.74 7.31
CA LEU A 221 0.06 -2.01 7.59
C LEU A 221 0.73 -2.02 8.98
N PHE A 222 1.17 -0.87 9.51
CA PHE A 222 1.76 -0.81 10.86
C PHE A 222 0.75 -1.19 11.93
N PHE A 223 -0.44 -0.59 11.86
CA PHE A 223 -1.51 -0.88 12.81
C PHE A 223 -2.11 -2.27 12.56
N TRP A 224 -2.31 -2.62 11.29
CA TRP A 224 -2.80 -3.94 10.90
C TRP A 224 -1.91 -5.06 11.43
N GLN A 225 -0.61 -5.04 11.12
CA GLN A 225 0.32 -6.08 11.53
C GLN A 225 0.33 -6.28 13.05
N ALA A 226 0.42 -5.19 13.82
CA ALA A 226 0.41 -5.28 15.26
C ALA A 226 -0.90 -5.86 15.81
N SER A 227 -2.05 -5.46 15.25
CA SER A 227 -3.36 -5.96 15.68
C SER A 227 -3.61 -7.40 15.26
N GLN A 228 -3.14 -7.82 14.07
CA GLN A 228 -3.25 -9.21 13.61
C GLN A 228 -2.46 -10.19 14.47
N GLU A 229 -1.28 -9.81 14.94
CA GLU A 229 -0.54 -10.64 15.91
C GLU A 229 -1.30 -10.82 17.22
N VAL A 230 -2.04 -9.81 17.65
CA VAL A 230 -2.93 -9.91 18.83
C VAL A 230 -4.12 -10.82 18.56
N GLU A 231 -4.77 -10.69 17.39
CA GLU A 231 -5.88 -11.57 16.97
C GLU A 231 -5.42 -13.03 16.90
N GLU A 232 -4.25 -13.31 16.33
CA GLU A 232 -3.70 -14.65 16.28
C GLU A 232 -3.48 -15.21 17.70
N GLN A 233 -2.96 -14.42 18.64
CA GLN A 233 -2.83 -14.84 20.02
C GLN A 233 -4.18 -15.15 20.67
N ILE A 234 -5.23 -14.38 20.36
CA ILE A 234 -6.58 -14.61 20.86
C ILE A 234 -7.15 -15.92 20.28
N SER A 235 -6.93 -16.17 18.97
CA SER A 235 -7.42 -17.38 18.28
C SER A 235 -6.84 -18.67 18.85
N ILE A 236 -5.58 -18.65 19.31
CA ILE A 236 -4.93 -19.80 19.97
C ILE A 236 -5.26 -19.91 21.47
N GLY A 237 -6.24 -19.15 21.95
CA GLY A 237 -6.78 -19.26 23.31
C GLY A 237 -6.19 -18.31 24.36
N ARG A 238 -5.29 -17.39 23.99
CA ARG A 238 -4.73 -16.36 24.89
C ARG A 238 -5.70 -15.19 25.03
N ARG A 239 -6.84 -15.40 25.67
CA ARG A 239 -7.93 -14.42 25.74
C ARG A 239 -7.68 -13.25 26.69
N HIS A 240 -6.87 -13.44 27.73
CA HIS A 240 -6.55 -12.41 28.71
C HIS A 240 -5.24 -11.70 28.36
N LEU A 241 -5.15 -10.40 28.66
CA LEU A 241 -3.96 -9.59 28.34
C LEU A 241 -2.67 -10.20 28.93
N ARG A 242 -2.70 -10.65 30.18
CA ARG A 242 -1.53 -11.31 30.82
C ARG A 242 -1.03 -12.52 30.05
N GLN A 243 -1.93 -13.29 29.40
CA GLN A 243 -1.56 -14.45 28.58
C GLN A 243 -0.93 -14.04 27.24
N ARG A 244 -1.25 -12.84 26.74
CA ARG A 244 -0.68 -12.30 25.49
C ARG A 244 0.61 -11.53 25.69
N GLN A 245 0.87 -11.00 26.89
CA GLN A 245 2.10 -10.28 27.19
C GLN A 245 3.32 -11.18 27.17
N GLY A 246 4.41 -10.67 26.59
CA GLY A 246 5.66 -11.39 26.43
C GLY A 246 5.66 -12.34 25.22
N ALA A 247 6.79 -12.46 24.56
CA ALA A 247 6.98 -13.37 23.43
C ALA A 247 8.28 -14.16 23.60
N SER A 248 8.22 -15.45 23.28
CA SER A 248 9.42 -16.31 23.26
C SER A 248 10.32 -15.97 22.08
N HIS A 249 11.60 -16.33 22.14
CA HIS A 249 12.52 -16.18 21.01
C HIS A 249 12.02 -16.90 19.76
N PHE A 250 11.33 -18.02 19.94
CA PHE A 250 10.80 -18.82 18.85
C PHE A 250 9.65 -18.09 18.15
N GLU A 251 8.68 -17.52 18.89
CA GLU A 251 7.57 -16.75 18.35
C GLU A 251 8.09 -15.54 17.56
N LEU A 252 9.07 -14.80 18.09
CA LEU A 252 9.67 -13.66 17.40
C LEU A 252 10.43 -14.07 16.13
N LYS A 253 11.21 -15.18 16.19
CA LYS A 253 11.90 -15.70 15.00
C LYS A 253 10.91 -16.14 13.92
N TYR A 254 9.81 -16.69 14.34
CA TYR A 254 8.74 -17.14 13.48
C TYR A 254 8.05 -15.97 12.78
N ALA A 255 7.63 -14.96 13.55
CA ALA A 255 7.05 -13.72 13.01
C ALA A 255 8.01 -13.02 12.02
N LEU A 256 9.32 -13.07 12.29
CA LEU A 256 10.33 -12.54 11.35
C LEU A 256 10.31 -13.29 10.01
N TRP A 257 10.27 -14.63 10.01
CA TRP A 257 10.24 -15.40 8.76
C TRP A 257 8.93 -15.25 8.00
N ASP A 258 7.80 -15.17 8.72
CA ASP A 258 6.50 -14.89 8.13
C ASP A 258 6.48 -13.49 7.48
N THR A 259 6.97 -12.48 8.19
CA THR A 259 7.12 -11.12 7.65
C THR A 259 8.04 -11.09 6.42
N ILE A 260 9.22 -11.73 6.49
CA ILE A 260 10.13 -11.80 5.33
C ILE A 260 9.43 -12.43 4.13
N ALA A 261 8.72 -13.54 4.33
CA ALA A 261 8.04 -14.23 3.24
C ALA A 261 6.98 -13.34 2.58
N GLY A 262 6.18 -12.63 3.38
CA GLY A 262 5.18 -11.69 2.87
C GLY A 262 5.79 -10.52 2.11
N MET A 263 6.82 -9.89 2.69
CA MET A 263 7.46 -8.72 2.08
C MET A 263 8.24 -9.07 0.80
N VAL A 264 8.91 -10.22 0.77
CA VAL A 264 9.56 -10.72 -0.46
C VAL A 264 8.55 -10.98 -1.56
N PHE A 265 7.38 -11.55 -1.22
CA PHE A 265 6.32 -11.77 -2.19
C PHE A 265 5.85 -10.43 -2.80
N SER A 266 5.52 -9.45 -1.97
CA SER A 266 5.08 -8.12 -2.41
C SER A 266 6.14 -7.44 -3.28
N GLU A 267 7.40 -7.40 -2.84
CA GLU A 267 8.46 -6.74 -3.61
C GLU A 267 8.77 -7.42 -4.96
N ILE A 268 8.59 -8.73 -5.06
CA ILE A 268 8.68 -9.42 -6.35
C ILE A 268 7.57 -8.92 -7.29
N VAL A 269 6.33 -8.82 -6.82
CA VAL A 269 5.21 -8.31 -7.60
C VAL A 269 5.48 -6.87 -8.05
N ALA A 270 5.84 -5.98 -7.11
CA ALA A 270 6.19 -4.58 -7.39
C ALA A 270 7.29 -4.45 -8.45
N TYR A 271 8.40 -5.18 -8.28
CA TYR A 271 9.53 -5.20 -9.22
C TYR A 271 9.08 -5.57 -10.63
N PHE A 272 8.29 -6.64 -10.76
CA PHE A 272 7.87 -7.12 -12.08
C PHE A 272 6.77 -6.27 -12.71
N ILE A 273 5.94 -5.56 -11.94
CA ILE A 273 5.03 -4.55 -12.49
C ILE A 273 5.82 -3.38 -13.07
N ILE A 274 6.79 -2.82 -12.34
CA ILE A 274 7.67 -1.74 -12.83
C ILE A 274 8.44 -2.21 -14.08
N LEU A 275 8.99 -3.42 -14.05
CA LEU A 275 9.75 -3.99 -15.16
C LEU A 275 8.87 -4.17 -16.41
N ALA A 276 7.68 -4.76 -16.25
CA ALA A 276 6.75 -4.99 -17.36
C ALA A 276 6.30 -3.69 -18.01
N THR A 277 5.89 -2.71 -17.23
CA THR A 277 5.42 -1.41 -17.73
C THR A 277 6.57 -0.58 -18.32
N GLY A 278 7.77 -0.67 -17.74
CA GLY A 278 8.98 -0.07 -18.30
C GLY A 278 9.41 -0.70 -19.62
N ALA A 279 9.25 -2.01 -19.77
CA ALA A 279 9.60 -2.73 -21.00
C ALA A 279 8.56 -2.55 -22.12
N THR A 280 7.33 -2.21 -21.80
CA THR A 280 6.21 -2.10 -22.76
C THR A 280 5.74 -0.66 -22.95
N LEU A 281 5.14 -0.05 -21.94
CA LEU A 281 4.52 1.28 -22.04
C LEU A 281 5.56 2.39 -22.25
N PHE A 282 6.64 2.37 -21.47
CA PHE A 282 7.72 3.35 -21.61
C PHE A 282 8.37 3.29 -23.00
N VAL A 283 8.65 2.10 -23.50
CA VAL A 283 9.22 1.89 -24.83
C VAL A 283 8.26 2.33 -25.93
N ALA A 284 6.94 2.15 -25.73
CA ALA A 284 5.90 2.64 -26.64
C ALA A 284 5.62 4.15 -26.55
N GLY A 285 6.32 4.87 -25.66
CA GLY A 285 6.12 6.32 -25.45
C GLY A 285 4.86 6.68 -24.66
N LYS A 286 4.20 5.68 -24.04
CA LYS A 286 3.04 5.88 -23.16
C LYS A 286 3.52 6.10 -21.73
N THR A 287 3.79 7.34 -21.38
CA THR A 287 4.39 7.72 -20.09
C THR A 287 3.37 8.04 -19.01
N ASP A 288 2.12 8.28 -19.38
CA ASP A 288 1.05 8.58 -18.42
C ASP A 288 -0.06 7.52 -18.53
N ILE A 289 -0.26 6.77 -17.45
CA ILE A 289 -1.36 5.83 -17.33
C ILE A 289 -2.59 6.61 -16.82
N THR A 290 -3.57 6.77 -17.69
CA THR A 290 -4.79 7.54 -17.37
C THR A 290 -6.02 6.66 -17.20
N SER A 291 -5.93 5.39 -17.59
CA SER A 291 -7.03 4.45 -17.51
C SER A 291 -6.55 3.03 -17.15
N ALA A 292 -7.48 2.21 -16.66
CA ALA A 292 -7.21 0.79 -16.46
C ALA A 292 -6.88 0.07 -17.79
N THR A 293 -7.39 0.57 -18.92
CA THR A 293 -7.04 0.06 -20.26
C THR A 293 -5.57 0.28 -20.57
N ASP A 294 -5.02 1.48 -20.26
CA ASP A 294 -3.58 1.76 -20.46
C ASP A 294 -2.72 0.80 -19.64
N ALA A 295 -3.10 0.56 -18.38
CA ALA A 295 -2.40 -0.41 -17.53
C ALA A 295 -2.48 -1.84 -18.06
N ALA A 296 -3.62 -2.25 -18.67
CA ALA A 296 -3.79 -3.57 -19.26
C ALA A 296 -2.89 -3.78 -20.49
N GLU A 297 -2.55 -2.73 -21.22
CA GLU A 297 -1.66 -2.85 -22.37
C GLU A 297 -0.26 -3.35 -22.03
N ALA A 298 0.19 -3.14 -20.79
CA ALA A 298 1.45 -3.72 -20.32
C ALA A 298 1.45 -5.26 -20.33
N LEU A 299 0.28 -5.90 -20.21
CA LEU A 299 0.11 -7.34 -20.23
C LEU A 299 -0.10 -7.92 -21.62
N ARG A 300 -0.30 -7.08 -22.65
CA ARG A 300 -0.54 -7.53 -24.04
C ARG A 300 0.52 -8.47 -24.62
N PRO A 301 1.82 -8.31 -24.34
CA PRO A 301 2.85 -9.21 -24.91
C PRO A 301 2.66 -10.68 -24.57
N ILE A 302 1.95 -10.99 -23.46
CA ILE A 302 1.66 -12.37 -23.05
C ILE A 302 0.24 -12.76 -23.35
N ALA A 303 -0.69 -11.92 -22.92
CA ALA A 303 -2.09 -12.25 -22.81
C ALA A 303 -2.88 -11.84 -24.06
N GLY A 304 -2.27 -11.08 -24.98
CA GLY A 304 -2.97 -10.55 -26.14
C GLY A 304 -4.30 -9.89 -25.74
N ASP A 305 -5.41 -10.39 -26.26
CA ASP A 305 -6.74 -9.88 -25.95
C ASP A 305 -7.22 -10.21 -24.52
N ALA A 306 -6.60 -11.18 -23.84
CA ALA A 306 -6.90 -11.52 -22.45
C ALA A 306 -6.19 -10.59 -21.43
N ALA A 307 -5.38 -9.63 -21.86
CA ALA A 307 -4.66 -8.72 -20.99
C ALA A 307 -5.61 -7.91 -20.05
N ALA A 308 -6.73 -7.45 -20.60
CA ALA A 308 -7.76 -6.75 -19.83
C ALA A 308 -8.38 -7.65 -18.75
N LEU A 309 -8.65 -8.92 -19.06
CA LEU A 309 -9.19 -9.89 -18.10
C LEU A 309 -8.21 -10.17 -16.96
N LEU A 310 -6.94 -10.37 -17.27
CA LEU A 310 -5.90 -10.65 -16.27
C LEU A 310 -5.71 -9.46 -15.32
N LEU A 311 -5.62 -8.24 -15.87
CA LEU A 311 -5.54 -7.04 -15.06
C LEU A 311 -6.79 -6.86 -14.19
N ALA A 312 -7.98 -7.03 -14.78
CA ALA A 312 -9.23 -6.87 -14.04
C ALA A 312 -9.32 -7.86 -12.87
N ILE A 313 -9.00 -9.14 -13.08
CA ILE A 313 -8.97 -10.15 -12.01
C ILE A 313 -7.96 -9.75 -10.93
N GLY A 314 -6.76 -9.28 -11.32
CA GLY A 314 -5.73 -8.83 -10.39
C GLY A 314 -6.18 -7.64 -9.55
N LEU A 315 -6.69 -6.57 -10.19
CA LEU A 315 -7.15 -5.37 -9.50
C LEU A 315 -8.38 -5.63 -8.60
N ILE A 316 -9.35 -6.41 -9.09
CA ILE A 316 -10.52 -6.78 -8.28
C ILE A 316 -10.07 -7.59 -7.07
N GLY A 317 -9.20 -8.58 -7.27
CA GLY A 317 -8.70 -9.42 -6.19
C GLY A 317 -7.91 -8.65 -5.15
N ALA A 318 -6.95 -7.86 -5.60
CA ALA A 318 -6.12 -7.01 -4.75
C ALA A 318 -6.99 -6.01 -3.97
N GLY A 319 -7.94 -5.34 -4.62
CA GLY A 319 -8.79 -4.34 -3.95
C GLY A 319 -9.79 -4.95 -2.97
N VAL A 320 -10.40 -6.10 -3.29
CA VAL A 320 -11.31 -6.77 -2.35
C VAL A 320 -10.56 -7.33 -1.13
N LEU A 321 -9.26 -7.62 -1.23
CA LEU A 321 -8.41 -7.92 -0.07
C LEU A 321 -8.02 -6.64 0.69
N ALA A 322 -7.53 -5.63 -0.01
CA ALA A 322 -6.92 -4.45 0.58
C ALA A 322 -7.94 -3.54 1.28
N VAL A 323 -9.12 -3.30 0.70
CA VAL A 323 -10.13 -2.43 1.32
C VAL A 323 -10.53 -2.90 2.72
N PRO A 324 -10.79 -4.21 2.98
CA PRO A 324 -10.98 -4.72 4.35
C PRO A 324 -9.79 -4.48 5.28
N VAL A 325 -8.57 -4.58 4.80
CA VAL A 325 -7.36 -4.35 5.60
C VAL A 325 -7.23 -2.87 5.95
N LEU A 326 -7.46 -1.96 4.99
CA LEU A 326 -7.44 -0.51 5.18
C LEU A 326 -8.49 -0.06 6.20
N THR A 327 -9.75 -0.43 5.99
CA THR A 327 -10.86 -0.04 6.88
C THR A 327 -10.80 -0.75 8.23
N GLY A 328 -10.33 -2.00 8.24
CA GLY A 328 -10.06 -2.77 9.46
C GLY A 328 -8.93 -2.15 10.29
N SER A 329 -7.83 -1.75 9.66
CA SER A 329 -6.72 -1.05 10.31
C SER A 329 -7.18 0.28 10.96
N ALA A 330 -8.00 1.06 10.25
CA ALA A 330 -8.62 2.27 10.80
C ALA A 330 -9.51 1.93 12.02
N ALA A 331 -10.30 0.87 11.92
CA ALA A 331 -11.19 0.43 13.00
C ALA A 331 -10.43 -0.08 14.22
N TYR A 332 -9.30 -0.80 14.04
CA TYR A 332 -8.40 -1.17 15.13
C TYR A 332 -7.82 0.07 15.80
N GLY A 333 -7.26 0.99 15.00
CA GLY A 333 -6.70 2.25 15.52
C GLY A 333 -7.68 3.04 16.36
N VAL A 334 -8.89 3.25 15.86
CA VAL A 334 -9.95 4.00 16.58
C VAL A 334 -10.42 3.22 17.82
N SER A 335 -10.72 1.93 17.68
CA SER A 335 -11.25 1.14 18.79
C SER A 335 -10.27 1.03 19.94
N GLU A 336 -8.99 0.83 19.65
CA GLU A 336 -7.92 0.80 20.64
C GLU A 336 -7.72 2.17 21.31
N ALA A 337 -7.81 3.26 20.54
CA ALA A 337 -7.71 4.62 21.06
C ALA A 337 -8.79 4.94 22.07
N PHE A 338 -10.01 4.50 21.82
CA PHE A 338 -11.14 4.72 22.74
C PHE A 338 -11.35 3.57 23.74
N GLY A 339 -10.59 2.48 23.64
CA GLY A 339 -10.71 1.29 24.49
C GLY A 339 -11.98 0.48 24.25
N TRP A 340 -12.49 0.53 23.04
CA TRP A 340 -13.62 -0.29 22.61
C TRP A 340 -13.16 -1.71 22.29
N LYS A 341 -14.10 -2.64 22.29
CA LYS A 341 -13.84 -3.99 21.82
C LYS A 341 -13.59 -3.95 20.31
N SER A 342 -12.56 -4.66 19.88
CA SER A 342 -12.16 -4.78 18.47
C SER A 342 -11.95 -6.24 18.13
N GLY A 343 -11.89 -6.55 16.83
CA GLY A 343 -11.55 -7.86 16.31
C GLY A 343 -12.46 -8.30 15.17
N LEU A 344 -11.85 -8.71 14.06
CA LEU A 344 -12.58 -9.22 12.89
C LEU A 344 -13.26 -10.57 13.16
N ASP A 345 -12.71 -11.38 14.08
CA ASP A 345 -13.35 -12.62 14.54
C ASP A 345 -14.47 -12.38 15.59
N THR A 346 -14.60 -11.15 16.06
CA THR A 346 -15.62 -10.77 17.03
C THR A 346 -16.92 -10.42 16.30
N LYS A 347 -18.02 -11.09 16.67
CA LYS A 347 -19.33 -10.81 16.04
C LYS A 347 -19.72 -9.33 16.14
N PRO A 348 -20.35 -8.74 15.11
CA PRO A 348 -20.74 -7.32 15.09
C PRO A 348 -21.53 -6.87 16.32
N GLY A 349 -22.44 -7.70 16.85
CA GLY A 349 -23.19 -7.40 18.07
C GLY A 349 -22.35 -7.33 19.36
N ARG A 350 -21.09 -7.79 19.34
CA ARG A 350 -20.17 -7.74 20.49
C ARG A 350 -19.13 -6.62 20.37
N ALA A 351 -18.89 -6.08 19.17
CA ALA A 351 -18.00 -4.98 18.87
C ALA A 351 -18.65 -3.98 17.90
N PRO A 352 -19.82 -3.41 18.22
CA PRO A 352 -20.57 -2.59 17.26
C PRO A 352 -19.81 -1.36 16.83
N GLN A 353 -19.05 -0.69 17.71
CA GLN A 353 -18.27 0.50 17.37
C GLN A 353 -17.18 0.20 16.35
N PHE A 354 -16.50 -0.95 16.46
CA PHE A 354 -15.48 -1.40 15.52
C PHE A 354 -16.06 -1.54 14.10
N TYR A 355 -17.22 -2.18 13.97
CA TYR A 355 -17.87 -2.34 12.67
C TYR A 355 -18.50 -1.05 12.15
N ILE A 356 -18.96 -0.14 13.02
CA ILE A 356 -19.40 1.20 12.59
C ILE A 356 -18.25 1.96 11.94
N VAL A 357 -17.03 1.90 12.49
CA VAL A 357 -15.87 2.55 11.88
C VAL A 357 -15.56 1.94 10.51
N ILE A 358 -15.59 0.61 10.36
CA ILE A 358 -15.39 -0.07 9.08
C ILE A 358 -16.41 0.44 8.05
N VAL A 359 -17.69 0.40 8.40
CA VAL A 359 -18.78 0.81 7.50
C VAL A 359 -18.66 2.30 7.14
N ALA A 360 -18.41 3.15 8.14
CA ALA A 360 -18.26 4.59 7.92
C ALA A 360 -17.07 4.91 7.00
N ALA A 361 -15.90 4.31 7.23
CA ALA A 361 -14.73 4.49 6.38
C ALA A 361 -14.99 4.02 4.94
N THR A 362 -15.65 2.86 4.77
CA THR A 362 -16.02 2.35 3.43
C THR A 362 -17.02 3.28 2.72
N LEU A 363 -18.05 3.78 3.43
CA LEU A 363 -19.05 4.68 2.85
C LEU A 363 -18.45 6.04 2.49
N VAL A 364 -17.56 6.59 3.32
CA VAL A 364 -16.86 7.84 2.99
C VAL A 364 -15.93 7.61 1.80
N GLY A 365 -15.15 6.52 1.78
CA GLY A 365 -14.33 6.14 0.63
C GLY A 365 -15.15 5.96 -0.65
N MET A 366 -16.32 5.32 -0.56
CA MET A 366 -17.28 5.23 -1.66
C MET A 366 -17.70 6.61 -2.17
N ALA A 367 -18.07 7.51 -1.25
CA ALA A 367 -18.55 8.85 -1.60
C ALA A 367 -17.49 9.69 -2.34
N LEU A 368 -16.22 9.51 -2.05
CA LEU A 368 -15.11 10.22 -2.72
C LEU A 368 -15.06 9.94 -4.23
N ASN A 369 -15.53 8.79 -4.68
CA ASN A 369 -15.55 8.45 -6.10
C ASN A 369 -16.56 9.29 -6.93
N PHE A 370 -17.51 9.94 -6.26
CA PHE A 370 -18.46 10.84 -6.93
C PHE A 370 -17.94 12.28 -7.09
N LEU A 371 -16.71 12.57 -6.60
CA LEU A 371 -16.05 13.86 -6.81
C LEU A 371 -15.47 14.04 -8.22
N GLY A 372 -15.58 13.03 -9.09
CA GLY A 372 -15.09 13.08 -10.46
C GLY A 372 -13.56 12.98 -10.61
N ILE A 373 -12.86 12.53 -9.57
CA ILE A 373 -11.40 12.26 -9.65
C ILE A 373 -11.19 10.98 -10.46
N ASN A 374 -10.22 11.03 -11.38
CA ASN A 374 -9.84 9.83 -12.12
C ASN A 374 -9.32 8.73 -11.18
N PRO A 375 -9.82 7.48 -11.28
CA PRO A 375 -9.42 6.40 -10.37
C PRO A 375 -7.91 6.15 -10.30
N ILE A 376 -7.21 6.16 -11.44
CA ILE A 376 -5.75 5.94 -11.47
C ILE A 376 -5.01 7.10 -10.77
N THR A 377 -5.43 8.34 -11.04
CA THR A 377 -4.88 9.50 -10.32
C THR A 377 -5.14 9.41 -8.82
N ALA A 378 -6.31 8.95 -8.40
CA ALA A 378 -6.65 8.76 -6.99
C ALA A 378 -5.75 7.71 -6.32
N LEU A 379 -5.41 6.60 -7.03
CA LEU A 379 -4.49 5.57 -6.53
C LEU A 379 -3.10 6.15 -6.25
N VAL A 380 -2.51 6.86 -7.22
CA VAL A 380 -1.18 7.46 -7.05
C VAL A 380 -1.19 8.54 -5.96
N LEU A 381 -2.25 9.35 -5.91
CA LEU A 381 -2.39 10.40 -4.89
C LEU A 381 -2.53 9.81 -3.48
N SER A 382 -3.27 8.71 -3.32
CA SER A 382 -3.37 8.01 -2.03
C SER A 382 -2.02 7.43 -1.60
N ALA A 383 -1.24 6.87 -2.54
CA ALA A 383 0.11 6.39 -2.28
C ALA A 383 1.06 7.53 -1.83
N VAL A 384 1.00 8.70 -2.48
CA VAL A 384 1.75 9.89 -2.08
C VAL A 384 1.37 10.33 -0.67
N LEU A 385 0.06 10.38 -0.36
CA LEU A 385 -0.43 10.76 0.96
C LEU A 385 0.04 9.78 2.04
N ASN A 386 -0.03 8.48 1.77
CA ASN A 386 0.52 7.43 2.64
C ASN A 386 2.01 7.67 2.90
N GLY A 387 2.80 8.00 1.87
CA GLY A 387 4.22 8.31 2.01
C GLY A 387 4.51 9.52 2.91
N VAL A 388 3.69 10.56 2.82
CA VAL A 388 3.82 11.76 3.68
C VAL A 388 3.46 11.44 5.13
N ILE A 389 2.40 10.67 5.36
CA ILE A 389 1.90 10.33 6.70
C ILE A 389 2.77 9.26 7.37
N ALA A 390 3.38 8.35 6.61
CA ALA A 390 4.17 7.26 7.15
C ALA A 390 5.38 7.75 7.97
N GLY A 391 6.08 8.81 7.54
CA GLY A 391 7.25 9.34 8.26
C GLY A 391 6.96 9.68 9.73
N PRO A 392 6.01 10.57 10.04
CA PRO A 392 5.61 10.87 11.42
C PRO A 392 5.15 9.65 12.22
N LEU A 393 4.40 8.73 11.60
CA LEU A 393 3.94 7.52 12.28
C LEU A 393 5.09 6.54 12.56
N LEU A 394 6.08 6.44 11.69
CA LEU A 394 7.28 5.65 11.93
C LEU A 394 8.10 6.17 13.12
N ILE A 395 8.15 7.49 13.33
CA ILE A 395 8.78 8.04 14.55
C ILE A 395 8.10 7.43 15.79
N LEU A 396 6.77 7.37 15.82
CA LEU A 396 6.02 6.79 16.95
C LEU A 396 6.28 5.29 17.09
N VAL A 397 6.30 4.55 15.98
CA VAL A 397 6.63 3.11 15.97
C VAL A 397 8.02 2.89 16.56
N MET A 398 9.02 3.70 16.15
CA MET A 398 10.40 3.58 16.64
C MET A 398 10.55 3.98 18.10
N LEU A 399 9.82 4.98 18.58
CA LEU A 399 9.79 5.34 19.99
C LEU A 399 9.25 4.18 20.84
N VAL A 400 8.10 3.61 20.46
CA VAL A 400 7.49 2.46 21.13
C VAL A 400 8.42 1.23 21.09
N ALA A 401 9.07 0.98 19.95
CA ALA A 401 9.94 -0.19 19.76
C ALA A 401 11.24 -0.14 20.58
N ASN A 402 11.64 1.06 21.04
CA ASN A 402 12.81 1.28 21.87
C ASN A 402 12.45 1.52 23.34
N ASP A 403 11.17 1.54 23.70
CA ASP A 403 10.72 1.76 25.06
C ASP A 403 10.76 0.43 25.85
N ARG A 404 11.65 0.38 26.85
CA ARG A 404 11.74 -0.76 27.75
C ARG A 404 10.53 -0.96 28.64
N SER A 405 9.73 0.06 28.88
CA SER A 405 8.49 -0.06 29.63
C SER A 405 7.44 -0.84 28.86
N VAL A 406 7.51 -0.85 27.51
CA VAL A 406 6.62 -1.57 26.59
C VAL A 406 7.16 -2.96 26.28
N LEU A 407 8.41 -3.05 25.82
CA LEU A 407 8.98 -4.28 25.25
C LEU A 407 9.97 -4.99 26.21
N GLY A 408 10.25 -4.43 27.37
CA GLY A 408 11.19 -5.00 28.34
C GLY A 408 12.57 -5.21 27.73
N GLU A 409 13.07 -6.45 27.82
CA GLU A 409 14.34 -6.85 27.20
C GLU A 409 14.24 -7.09 25.67
N ARG A 410 13.02 -7.08 25.11
CA ARG A 410 12.74 -7.31 23.69
C ARG A 410 12.75 -6.04 22.85
N VAL A 411 13.30 -4.94 23.34
CA VAL A 411 13.56 -3.71 22.54
C VAL A 411 14.37 -4.03 21.28
N ASN A 412 14.43 -3.12 20.33
CA ASN A 412 15.13 -3.34 19.08
C ASN A 412 16.63 -3.58 19.30
N GLY A 413 17.16 -4.62 18.67
CA GLY A 413 18.61 -4.81 18.51
C GLY A 413 19.22 -3.76 17.57
N ARG A 414 20.55 -3.65 17.57
CA ARG A 414 21.26 -2.60 16.81
C ARG A 414 20.89 -2.56 15.33
N VAL A 415 20.88 -3.72 14.64
CA VAL A 415 20.60 -3.79 13.19
C VAL A 415 19.19 -3.32 12.90
N LEU A 416 18.19 -3.88 13.60
CA LEU A 416 16.78 -3.52 13.41
C LEU A 416 16.52 -2.05 13.73
N ASN A 417 17.21 -1.53 14.75
CA ASN A 417 17.10 -0.12 15.13
C ASN A 417 17.70 0.81 14.06
N VAL A 418 18.86 0.47 13.51
CA VAL A 418 19.49 1.24 12.43
C VAL A 418 18.60 1.24 11.19
N ILE A 419 18.12 0.08 10.72
CA ILE A 419 17.26 0.01 9.54
C ILE A 419 15.95 0.79 9.80
N GLY A 420 15.31 0.63 10.96
CA GLY A 420 14.07 1.34 11.30
C GLY A 420 14.24 2.86 11.31
N TRP A 421 15.32 3.40 11.91
CA TRP A 421 15.58 4.84 11.90
C TRP A 421 16.01 5.37 10.54
N VAL A 422 16.78 4.60 9.75
CA VAL A 422 17.09 4.94 8.35
C VAL A 422 15.81 5.01 7.53
N THR A 423 14.91 4.02 7.66
CA THR A 423 13.60 4.04 7.01
C THR A 423 12.80 5.29 7.40
N THR A 424 12.73 5.59 8.69
CA THR A 424 12.05 6.78 9.20
C THR A 424 12.62 8.06 8.59
N ALA A 425 13.96 8.18 8.54
CA ALA A 425 14.63 9.34 7.96
C ALA A 425 14.34 9.47 6.45
N VAL A 426 14.41 8.36 5.70
CA VAL A 426 14.11 8.35 4.26
C VAL A 426 12.68 8.79 3.99
N MET A 427 11.70 8.27 4.75
CA MET A 427 10.29 8.64 4.61
C MET A 427 10.06 10.12 4.93
N CYS A 428 10.63 10.62 6.03
CA CYS A 428 10.52 12.04 6.39
C CYS A 428 11.20 12.97 5.36
N LEU A 429 12.40 12.62 4.88
CA LEU A 429 13.11 13.39 3.88
C LEU A 429 12.39 13.36 2.52
N GLY A 430 11.85 12.24 2.13
CA GLY A 430 11.03 12.11 0.92
C GLY A 430 9.79 13.02 0.98
N ALA A 431 9.06 12.98 2.07
CA ALA A 431 7.89 13.83 2.30
C ALA A 431 8.25 15.33 2.29
N LEU A 432 9.31 15.72 3.00
CA LEU A 432 9.81 17.10 2.99
C LEU A 432 10.28 17.54 1.60
N GLY A 433 11.01 16.69 0.90
CA GLY A 433 11.46 16.96 -0.48
C GLY A 433 10.28 17.20 -1.42
N LEU A 434 9.22 16.40 -1.31
CA LEU A 434 8.01 16.59 -2.11
C LEU A 434 7.31 17.92 -1.78
N ILE A 435 7.14 18.25 -0.51
CA ILE A 435 6.52 19.52 -0.07
C ILE A 435 7.32 20.70 -0.60
N VAL A 436 8.65 20.69 -0.42
CA VAL A 436 9.52 21.78 -0.86
C VAL A 436 9.49 21.94 -2.38
N THR A 437 9.60 20.86 -3.15
CA THR A 437 9.58 20.93 -4.62
C THR A 437 8.24 21.40 -5.16
N THR A 438 7.14 21.01 -4.52
CA THR A 438 5.79 21.47 -4.88
C THR A 438 5.62 22.98 -4.60
N LEU A 439 6.04 23.46 -3.44
CA LEU A 439 5.97 24.88 -3.07
C LEU A 439 6.84 25.75 -3.99
N VAL A 440 8.07 25.31 -4.28
CA VAL A 440 8.97 26.01 -5.25
C VAL A 440 8.39 25.98 -6.65
N GLY A 441 7.76 24.90 -7.07
CA GLY A 441 7.06 24.79 -8.36
C GLY A 441 5.92 25.80 -8.48
N LEU A 442 5.09 25.91 -7.45
CA LEU A 442 3.98 26.88 -7.38
C LEU A 442 4.49 28.32 -7.44
N SER A 443 5.53 28.66 -6.68
CA SER A 443 6.10 30.02 -6.69
C SER A 443 6.68 30.42 -8.04
N ARG A 444 7.21 29.48 -8.83
CA ARG A 444 7.72 29.72 -10.18
C ARG A 444 6.61 29.84 -11.22
N SER A 445 5.47 29.19 -11.04
CA SER A 445 4.30 29.33 -11.93
C SER A 445 3.64 30.71 -11.79
N ASP A 446 3.58 31.25 -10.56
CA ASP A 446 3.05 32.58 -10.29
C ASP A 446 3.98 33.71 -10.75
N ALA A 447 5.30 33.45 -10.84
CA ALA A 447 6.31 34.39 -11.28
C ALA A 447 6.44 34.52 -12.81
N ARG A 448 5.73 33.71 -13.62
CA ARG A 448 5.66 33.92 -15.06
C ARG A 448 4.69 35.07 -15.36
N PRO A 449 5.15 36.18 -16.01
CA PRO A 449 4.23 37.24 -16.42
C PRO A 449 3.14 36.65 -17.29
N ARG A 450 1.90 37.08 -17.07
CA ARG A 450 0.79 36.85 -18.01
C ARG A 450 1.08 37.62 -19.29
N GLU A 451 2.01 37.14 -20.10
CA GLU A 451 2.21 37.63 -21.46
C GLU A 451 1.07 37.14 -22.32
N GLY A 452 0.19 38.05 -22.72
CA GLY A 452 -0.67 37.80 -23.88
C GLY A 452 -2.17 37.90 -23.74
N VAL A 453 -2.69 38.82 -22.92
CA VAL A 453 -4.06 39.31 -23.17
C VAL A 453 -4.00 40.86 -23.26
N GLY A 454 -3.59 41.35 -24.38
CA GLY A 454 -3.56 42.80 -24.64
C GLY A 454 -2.79 43.15 -25.88
N ARG A 455 -3.34 42.89 -27.07
CA ARG A 455 -3.13 43.65 -28.34
C ARG A 455 -3.73 42.88 -29.52
N ALA A 456 -5.05 42.81 -29.53
CA ALA A 456 -5.80 42.47 -30.73
C ALA A 456 -7.00 43.42 -30.86
N SER A 457 -6.71 44.74 -30.81
CA SER A 457 -7.66 45.78 -31.20
C SER A 457 -6.87 47.01 -31.58
N GLU A 458 -6.37 47.02 -32.81
CA GLU A 458 -6.06 48.22 -33.59
C GLU A 458 -5.28 47.82 -34.86
N ARG A 459 -6.04 47.35 -35.83
CA ARG A 459 -5.75 47.57 -37.27
C ARG A 459 -7.00 47.22 -38.09
N LYS A 460 -7.97 48.12 -38.04
CA LYS A 460 -8.88 48.37 -39.15
C LYS A 460 -8.41 49.70 -39.75
N GLU A 461 -8.31 49.66 -41.05
CA GLU A 461 -8.33 50.70 -42.05
C GLU A 461 -7.15 50.66 -42.98
N GLY A 462 -7.45 50.40 -44.27
CA GLY A 462 -6.51 50.41 -45.38
C GLY A 462 -7.12 49.76 -46.62
N TRP A 463 -8.23 50.35 -47.10
CA TRP A 463 -8.80 50.08 -48.44
C TRP A 463 -7.83 50.51 -49.51
N THR A 464 -7.55 49.64 -50.51
CA THR A 464 -7.41 50.04 -51.91
C THR A 464 -7.77 48.91 -52.85
N ARG A 465 -8.60 49.33 -53.80
CA ARG A 465 -9.28 48.55 -54.85
C ARG A 465 -8.32 48.09 -55.96
N THR A 466 -8.59 46.88 -56.48
CA THR A 466 -8.70 46.40 -57.87
C THR A 466 -7.66 46.83 -58.93
N PRO A 467 -7.38 46.08 -60.03
CA PRO A 467 -8.46 45.49 -60.89
C PRO A 467 -8.17 44.08 -61.47
N GLN A 468 -9.30 43.52 -61.96
CA GLN A 468 -9.41 42.38 -62.88
C GLN A 468 -8.52 42.46 -64.13
N ARG A 469 -7.95 41.36 -64.58
CA ARG A 469 -7.80 41.02 -66.00
C ARG A 469 -8.14 39.56 -66.25
N ARG A 470 -9.10 39.42 -67.18
CA ARG A 470 -9.45 38.22 -67.95
C ARG A 470 -8.31 37.87 -68.93
N SER A 471 -8.14 36.61 -69.23
CA SER A 471 -8.11 35.98 -70.57
C SER A 471 -7.60 34.54 -70.38
N THR A 472 -8.43 33.54 -70.61
CA THR A 472 -8.67 32.78 -71.85
C THR A 472 -7.52 31.86 -72.25
N GLU A 473 -7.90 30.53 -72.35
CA GLU A 473 -7.41 29.54 -73.34
C GLU A 473 -5.96 29.00 -73.13
N GLN A 474 -5.74 27.75 -72.85
CA GLN A 474 -5.96 26.53 -73.64
C GLN A 474 -5.92 25.30 -72.70
#